data_dfcb205d17f634d7640625e65fb85426
#
_entry.id   dfcb205d17f634d7640625e65fb85426
#
_cell.length_a   1.000
_cell.length_b   1.000
_cell.length_c   1.000
_cell.angle_alpha   90.00
_cell.angle_beta   90.00
_cell.angle_gamma   90.00
#
_symmetry.space_group_name_H-M   'P 1'
#
loop_
_entity.id
_entity.type
_entity.pdbx_description
1 polymer ?
#
loop_
_entity_poly.entity_id
_entity_poly.type
_entity_poly.pdbx_seq_one_letter_code
_entity_poly.pdbx_strand_id
1 'polypeptide(L)'
;MRIAIAEKELENHVVQIDNAKAVDAFLRSKYTNEELYQWQIGQTSSVFFQSYKLAYDLAKRAERCFRFELGLNDSSFITFGYWDSLKKGLLSGEKLQYDLRRLESAYLEQNRREFELTKHVSLSLLDPLALVKLRETGRCFFRLPEELFDLDYPGHYFRRIKSVSLTLPCVTGPYTTVSCTLRLLKNSIRVTTANGDNGYPRNTDDAGLPTEDTRFVETNIPVKAIATSSAQNDSGVFELSFRDERYLPFEGAGAISEWSLELFTDLPANNPDPANPDFGRPLRQFDYSTIADAVVHIKYTAREDAGAFKNGAIAHLRNYFSEEGTTRSWLALDLRRDFGTAWSRFLHPVNPDDGNVFALEMSTALFPQRDATKTLKINTIILLARCTDHGNYDVTLTAPLAAPPPPGSNTMVLAKSNTYGGLHFGQKDVAAAGVEIAPTDLPVVWKIKVTRPGGGHLTEDPVKKVMEVEDLILVLGYEWQ
;
A
#
# COMPACT_ATOMS: atom_id res chain seq x y z
N MET A 1 96.59 -24.77 -49.45
CA MET A 1 95.90 -25.32 -48.28
C MET A 1 95.78 -24.31 -47.12
N ARG A 2 96.91 -23.69 -46.64
CA ARG A 2 96.89 -22.73 -45.54
C ARG A 2 96.06 -21.47 -45.87
N ILE A 3 96.11 -20.93 -47.09
CA ILE A 3 95.34 -19.75 -47.53
C ILE A 3 93.83 -20.05 -47.54
N ALA A 4 93.45 -21.21 -48.09
CA ALA A 4 92.04 -21.59 -48.14
C ALA A 4 91.44 -21.84 -46.74
N ILE A 5 92.24 -22.24 -45.77
CA ILE A 5 91.80 -22.35 -44.37
C ILE A 5 91.58 -20.96 -43.74
N ALA A 6 92.56 -20.05 -43.96
CA ALA A 6 92.48 -18.68 -43.50
C ALA A 6 91.28 -17.89 -44.12
N GLU A 7 91.00 -18.12 -45.39
CA GLU A 7 89.81 -17.54 -46.06
C GLU A 7 88.48 -18.03 -45.44
N LYS A 8 88.45 -19.35 -45.15
CA LYS A 8 87.24 -19.90 -44.46
C LYS A 8 87.10 -19.44 -43.02
N GLU A 9 88.18 -19.25 -42.29
CA GLU A 9 88.21 -18.67 -40.97
C GLU A 9 87.75 -17.24 -40.99
N LEU A 10 88.20 -16.43 -41.96
CA LEU A 10 87.72 -15.05 -42.15
C LEU A 10 86.25 -15.00 -42.47
N GLU A 11 85.74 -15.85 -43.38
CA GLU A 11 84.33 -15.97 -43.72
C GLU A 11 83.48 -16.29 -42.48
N ASN A 12 83.93 -17.24 -41.67
CA ASN A 12 83.29 -17.62 -40.42
C ASN A 12 83.25 -16.45 -39.42
N HIS A 13 84.31 -15.68 -39.27
CA HIS A 13 84.37 -14.52 -38.42
C HIS A 13 83.40 -13.40 -38.90
N VAL A 14 83.28 -13.16 -40.21
CA VAL A 14 82.33 -12.22 -40.77
C VAL A 14 80.95 -12.65 -40.46
N VAL A 15 80.59 -13.93 -40.64
CA VAL A 15 79.26 -14.47 -40.29
C VAL A 15 78.93 -14.31 -38.76
N GLN A 16 79.97 -14.59 -37.92
CA GLN A 16 79.79 -14.38 -36.45
C GLN A 16 79.57 -12.91 -36.09
N ILE A 17 80.26 -11.97 -36.71
CA ILE A 17 80.09 -10.54 -36.52
C ILE A 17 78.71 -10.11 -36.96
N ASP A 18 78.21 -10.56 -38.10
CA ASP A 18 76.90 -10.21 -38.64
C ASP A 18 75.75 -10.81 -37.76
N ASN A 19 75.92 -12.04 -37.28
CA ASN A 19 75.03 -12.65 -36.32
C ASN A 19 75.01 -11.87 -35.00
N ALA A 20 76.14 -11.44 -34.46
CA ALA A 20 76.23 -10.65 -33.24
C ALA A 20 75.58 -9.29 -33.43
N LYS A 21 75.75 -8.62 -34.57
CA LYS A 21 75.06 -7.36 -34.91
C LYS A 21 73.56 -7.56 -35.03
N ALA A 22 73.11 -8.65 -35.64
CA ALA A 22 71.69 -8.97 -35.77
C ALA A 22 71.02 -9.21 -34.38
N VAL A 23 71.76 -9.94 -33.50
CA VAL A 23 71.27 -10.13 -32.09
C VAL A 23 71.28 -8.85 -31.34
N ASP A 24 72.28 -7.98 -31.45
CA ASP A 24 72.33 -6.68 -30.80
C ASP A 24 71.16 -5.76 -31.29
N ALA A 25 70.94 -5.70 -32.61
CA ALA A 25 69.81 -4.95 -33.20
C ALA A 25 68.46 -5.48 -32.73
N PHE A 26 68.31 -6.83 -32.68
CA PHE A 26 67.13 -7.48 -32.18
C PHE A 26 66.87 -7.14 -30.70
N LEU A 27 67.87 -7.22 -29.85
CA LEU A 27 67.77 -6.93 -28.45
C LEU A 27 67.38 -5.44 -28.19
N ARG A 28 68.01 -4.50 -28.92
CA ARG A 28 67.73 -3.08 -28.84
C ARG A 28 66.27 -2.76 -29.30
N SER A 29 65.81 -3.35 -30.38
CA SER A 29 64.49 -3.15 -30.92
C SER A 29 63.43 -3.82 -30.02
N LYS A 30 63.69 -4.99 -29.47
CA LYS A 30 62.74 -5.76 -28.66
C LYS A 30 62.49 -5.15 -27.30
N TYR A 31 63.51 -4.61 -26.62
CA TYR A 31 63.41 -4.19 -25.21
C TYR A 31 63.47 -2.68 -24.98
N THR A 32 63.80 -1.87 -26.00
CA THR A 32 63.92 -0.41 -25.88
C THR A 32 63.12 0.35 -26.96
N ASN A 33 62.29 -0.33 -27.72
CA ASN A 33 61.53 0.24 -28.82
C ASN A 33 60.36 1.04 -28.28
N GLU A 34 60.15 2.27 -28.77
CA GLU A 34 59.04 3.12 -28.48
C GLU A 34 57.70 2.41 -28.74
N GLU A 35 57.59 1.61 -29.79
CA GLU A 35 56.37 0.83 -30.11
C GLU A 35 56.00 -0.15 -29.00
N LEU A 36 56.96 -0.78 -28.34
CA LEU A 36 56.67 -1.68 -27.20
C LEU A 36 56.06 -0.90 -26.03
N TYR A 37 56.65 0.25 -25.70
CA TYR A 37 56.07 1.10 -24.64
C TYR A 37 54.69 1.65 -25.02
N GLN A 38 54.49 2.05 -26.25
CA GLN A 38 53.16 2.48 -26.74
C GLN A 38 52.15 1.35 -26.67
N TRP A 39 52.50 0.13 -27.02
CA TRP A 39 51.65 -1.05 -26.88
C TRP A 39 51.33 -1.34 -25.40
N GLN A 40 52.35 -1.33 -24.52
CA GLN A 40 52.15 -1.50 -23.07
C GLN A 40 51.22 -0.45 -22.47
N ILE A 41 51.40 0.83 -22.82
CA ILE A 41 50.55 1.91 -22.42
C ILE A 41 49.10 1.69 -22.91
N GLY A 42 48.94 1.22 -24.15
CA GLY A 42 47.65 0.89 -24.74
C GLY A 42 46.93 -0.22 -23.95
N GLN A 43 47.60 -1.33 -23.64
CA GLN A 43 47.06 -2.44 -22.87
C GLN A 43 46.72 -2.01 -21.44
N THR A 44 47.62 -1.31 -20.75
CA THR A 44 47.40 -0.81 -19.41
C THR A 44 46.23 0.17 -19.36
N SER A 45 46.15 1.08 -20.34
CA SER A 45 45.03 2.04 -20.45
C SER A 45 43.70 1.34 -20.68
N SER A 46 43.68 0.25 -21.45
CA SER A 46 42.45 -0.53 -21.69
C SER A 46 41.94 -1.19 -20.40
N VAL A 47 42.81 -1.87 -19.65
CA VAL A 47 42.49 -2.50 -18.37
C VAL A 47 42.05 -1.42 -17.34
N PHE A 48 42.76 -0.31 -17.31
CA PHE A 48 42.43 0.80 -16.42
C PHE A 48 41.06 1.41 -16.75
N PHE A 49 40.72 1.56 -18.04
CA PHE A 49 39.40 2.04 -18.46
C PHE A 49 38.27 1.10 -18.02
N GLN A 50 38.46 -0.21 -18.16
CA GLN A 50 37.46 -1.19 -17.73
C GLN A 50 37.24 -1.12 -16.19
N SER A 51 38.35 -1.06 -15.44
CA SER A 51 38.28 -0.91 -13.98
C SER A 51 37.64 0.41 -13.54
N TYR A 52 37.98 1.52 -14.21
CA TYR A 52 37.40 2.82 -13.99
C TYR A 52 35.88 2.81 -14.28
N LYS A 53 35.46 2.21 -15.41
CA LYS A 53 34.04 2.10 -15.77
C LYS A 53 33.25 1.37 -14.70
N LEU A 54 33.77 0.24 -14.21
CA LEU A 54 33.14 -0.50 -13.10
C LEU A 54 33.02 0.36 -11.84
N ALA A 55 34.11 1.04 -11.45
CA ALA A 55 34.13 1.92 -10.28
C ALA A 55 33.13 3.09 -10.44
N TYR A 56 33.05 3.69 -11.63
CA TYR A 56 32.10 4.74 -11.94
C TYR A 56 30.64 4.27 -11.83
N ASP A 57 30.32 3.09 -12.39
CA ASP A 57 28.99 2.51 -12.31
C ASP A 57 28.58 2.20 -10.85
N LEU A 58 29.52 1.73 -10.03
CA LEU A 58 29.31 1.52 -8.61
C LEU A 58 29.10 2.86 -7.87
N ALA A 59 29.88 3.88 -8.18
CA ALA A 59 29.74 5.23 -7.63
C ALA A 59 28.36 5.83 -7.95
N LYS A 60 27.89 5.66 -9.19
CA LYS A 60 26.52 6.09 -9.59
C LYS A 60 25.42 5.31 -8.86
N ARG A 61 25.65 4.04 -8.55
CA ARG A 61 24.71 3.28 -7.70
C ARG A 61 24.73 3.80 -6.26
N ALA A 62 25.91 4.06 -5.70
CA ALA A 62 26.06 4.65 -4.38
C ALA A 62 25.34 6.02 -4.27
N GLU A 63 25.48 6.88 -5.29
CA GLU A 63 24.76 8.16 -5.34
C GLU A 63 23.24 7.98 -5.41
N ARG A 64 22.73 6.95 -6.09
CA ARG A 64 21.30 6.60 -6.06
C ARG A 64 20.84 6.14 -4.69
N CYS A 65 21.64 5.30 -4.00
CA CYS A 65 21.36 4.89 -2.63
C CYS A 65 21.35 6.09 -1.68
N PHE A 66 22.31 7.01 -1.82
CA PHE A 66 22.37 8.26 -1.06
C PHE A 66 21.08 9.08 -1.20
N ARG A 67 20.61 9.28 -2.43
CA ARG A 67 19.34 9.99 -2.68
C ARG A 67 18.14 9.29 -2.05
N PHE A 68 18.08 7.98 -2.19
CA PHE A 68 17.01 7.15 -1.63
C PHE A 68 17.01 7.23 -0.09
N GLU A 69 18.17 7.07 0.55
CA GLU A 69 18.31 7.11 2.00
C GLU A 69 17.94 8.47 2.61
N LEU A 70 18.32 9.55 1.96
CA LEU A 70 18.06 10.90 2.45
C LEU A 70 16.75 11.50 1.96
N GLY A 71 16.07 10.85 0.99
CA GLY A 71 14.83 11.33 0.36
C GLY A 71 15.07 12.55 -0.53
N LEU A 72 16.20 12.62 -1.21
CA LEU A 72 16.55 13.71 -2.10
C LEU A 72 16.05 13.44 -3.51
N ASN A 73 15.45 14.45 -4.14
CA ASN A 73 14.98 14.35 -5.53
C ASN A 73 16.15 14.29 -6.51
N ASP A 74 17.23 15.01 -6.23
CA ASP A 74 18.42 15.08 -7.07
C ASP A 74 19.71 15.20 -6.27
N SER A 75 20.83 14.80 -6.88
CA SER A 75 22.18 15.02 -6.39
C SER A 75 23.16 14.96 -7.55
N SER A 76 24.23 15.72 -7.47
CA SER A 76 25.24 15.86 -8.51
C SER A 76 26.66 15.66 -7.99
N PHE A 77 26.88 14.73 -7.04
CA PHE A 77 28.20 14.47 -6.50
C PHE A 77 29.07 13.75 -7.54
N ILE A 78 28.54 12.71 -8.17
CA ILE A 78 29.28 11.94 -9.19
C ILE A 78 28.95 12.52 -10.56
N THR A 79 29.88 13.26 -11.12
CA THR A 79 29.74 13.92 -12.43
C THR A 79 30.16 13.01 -13.56
N PHE A 80 29.87 13.43 -14.80
CA PHE A 80 30.37 12.75 -16.00
C PHE A 80 31.70 13.42 -16.44
N GLY A 81 32.58 12.66 -17.10
CA GLY A 81 33.76 13.25 -17.76
C GLY A 81 35.05 13.22 -16.97
N TYR A 82 35.17 12.36 -15.96
CA TYR A 82 36.47 12.16 -15.27
C TYR A 82 37.53 11.56 -16.17
N TRP A 83 37.12 10.73 -17.15
CA TRP A 83 38.01 10.10 -18.11
C TRP A 83 38.36 11.05 -19.24
N ASP A 84 39.66 11.36 -19.38
CA ASP A 84 40.22 12.11 -20.50
C ASP A 84 40.97 11.11 -21.42
N SER A 85 40.44 10.91 -22.61
CA SER A 85 41.01 9.96 -23.58
C SER A 85 42.42 10.40 -24.09
N LEU A 86 42.65 11.72 -24.15
CA LEU A 86 43.98 12.22 -24.57
C LEU A 86 45.04 11.94 -23.49
N LYS A 87 44.65 11.98 -22.24
CA LYS A 87 45.52 11.64 -21.09
C LYS A 87 45.42 10.19 -20.67
N LYS A 88 44.74 9.34 -21.46
CA LYS A 88 44.52 7.92 -21.21
C LYS A 88 44.02 7.61 -19.77
N GLY A 89 43.19 8.48 -19.25
CA GLY A 89 42.57 8.33 -17.93
C GLY A 89 43.45 8.76 -16.74
N LEU A 90 44.53 9.46 -16.97
CA LEU A 90 45.38 9.98 -15.88
C LEU A 90 44.56 10.81 -14.91
N LEU A 91 44.66 10.54 -13.61
CA LEU A 91 43.91 11.16 -12.51
C LEU A 91 42.36 10.95 -12.51
N SER A 92 41.82 10.09 -13.37
CA SER A 92 40.40 9.81 -13.40
C SER A 92 39.91 9.09 -12.13
N GLY A 93 40.72 8.18 -11.60
CA GLY A 93 40.44 7.45 -10.37
C GLY A 93 40.46 8.36 -9.14
N GLU A 94 41.43 9.24 -9.05
CA GLU A 94 41.59 10.19 -7.93
C GLU A 94 40.42 11.21 -7.89
N LYS A 95 40.00 11.71 -9.05
CA LYS A 95 38.84 12.60 -9.16
C LYS A 95 37.56 11.92 -8.70
N LEU A 96 37.35 10.68 -9.16
CA LEU A 96 36.18 9.88 -8.75
C LEU A 96 36.22 9.60 -7.25
N GLN A 97 37.38 9.26 -6.70
CA GLN A 97 37.57 9.04 -5.26
C GLN A 97 37.30 10.29 -4.43
N TYR A 98 37.73 11.46 -4.91
CA TYR A 98 37.46 12.73 -4.25
C TYR A 98 35.96 13.02 -4.15
N ASP A 99 35.21 12.81 -5.25
CA ASP A 99 33.77 13.04 -5.24
C ASP A 99 33.00 11.98 -4.43
N LEU A 100 33.50 10.72 -4.37
CA LEU A 100 32.98 9.72 -3.45
C LEU A 100 33.15 10.12 -1.99
N ARG A 101 34.30 10.68 -1.61
CA ARG A 101 34.51 11.20 -0.25
C ARG A 101 33.62 12.38 0.08
N ARG A 102 33.36 13.26 -0.91
CA ARG A 102 32.37 14.36 -0.75
C ARG A 102 30.97 13.80 -0.51
N LEU A 103 30.57 12.77 -1.26
CA LEU A 103 29.29 12.08 -1.08
C LEU A 103 29.18 11.45 0.32
N GLU A 104 30.26 10.79 0.79
CA GLU A 104 30.32 10.19 2.13
C GLU A 104 30.20 11.26 3.22
N SER A 105 30.95 12.37 3.13
CA SER A 105 30.84 13.47 4.08
C SER A 105 29.46 14.08 4.11
N ALA A 106 28.84 14.31 2.95
CA ALA A 106 27.49 14.83 2.86
C ALA A 106 26.46 13.86 3.47
N TYR A 107 26.66 12.55 3.32
CA TYR A 107 25.80 11.55 3.98
C TYR A 107 25.88 11.65 5.50
N LEU A 108 27.09 11.72 6.06
CA LEU A 108 27.29 11.84 7.52
C LEU A 108 26.71 13.13 8.09
N GLU A 109 26.78 14.24 7.34
CA GLU A 109 26.24 15.54 7.77
C GLU A 109 24.72 15.62 7.70
N GLN A 110 24.12 14.98 6.68
CA GLN A 110 22.68 15.07 6.41
C GLN A 110 21.88 13.95 7.04
N ASN A 111 22.52 12.84 7.41
CA ASN A 111 21.84 11.70 8.02
C ASN A 111 21.34 12.08 9.42
N ARG A 112 20.01 12.16 9.56
CA ARG A 112 19.35 12.50 10.83
C ARG A 112 18.77 11.24 11.46
N ARG A 113 18.75 11.23 12.80
CA ARG A 113 18.09 10.15 13.55
C ARG A 113 16.59 10.15 13.26
N GLU A 114 16.05 8.97 13.03
CA GLU A 114 14.63 8.74 12.80
C GLU A 114 14.01 8.00 13.97
N PHE A 115 12.73 8.28 14.24
CA PHE A 115 11.93 7.53 15.19
C PHE A 115 11.42 6.25 14.53
N GLU A 116 11.44 5.12 15.24
CA GLU A 116 10.78 3.90 14.82
C GLU A 116 9.40 3.83 15.46
N LEU A 117 8.37 3.74 14.65
CA LEU A 117 6.97 3.79 15.05
C LEU A 117 6.21 2.61 14.45
N THR A 118 5.12 2.24 15.11
CA THR A 118 4.21 1.21 14.61
C THR A 118 2.79 1.77 14.53
N LYS A 119 2.12 1.54 13.40
CA LYS A 119 0.71 1.87 13.19
C LYS A 119 -0.07 0.58 12.92
N HIS A 120 -1.18 0.42 13.62
CA HIS A 120 -2.16 -0.63 13.39
C HIS A 120 -3.36 -0.02 12.71
N VAL A 121 -3.72 -0.52 11.55
CA VAL A 121 -4.84 0.00 10.75
C VAL A 121 -5.86 -1.09 10.56
N SER A 122 -7.03 -0.92 11.16
CA SER A 122 -8.21 -1.75 10.98
C SER A 122 -8.93 -1.34 9.71
N LEU A 123 -9.17 -2.28 8.81
CA LEU A 123 -9.91 -2.02 7.58
C LEU A 123 -11.40 -1.74 7.86
N SER A 124 -11.96 -2.36 8.89
CA SER A 124 -13.35 -2.12 9.30
C SER A 124 -13.59 -0.69 9.77
N LEU A 125 -12.57 -0.02 10.33
CA LEU A 125 -12.64 1.38 10.76
C LEU A 125 -12.22 2.35 9.65
N LEU A 126 -11.28 1.95 8.79
CA LEU A 126 -10.76 2.80 7.71
C LEU A 126 -11.72 2.86 6.52
N ASP A 127 -12.10 1.70 6.02
CA ASP A 127 -13.01 1.53 4.87
C ASP A 127 -13.79 0.21 5.00
N PRO A 128 -14.93 0.23 5.69
CA PRO A 128 -15.74 -0.98 5.86
C PRO A 128 -16.28 -1.54 4.55
N LEU A 129 -16.46 -0.71 3.52
CA LEU A 129 -16.91 -1.19 2.21
C LEU A 129 -15.81 -1.99 1.51
N ALA A 130 -14.55 -1.63 1.69
CA ALA A 130 -13.42 -2.43 1.23
C ALA A 130 -13.37 -3.79 1.94
N LEU A 131 -13.68 -3.85 3.24
CA LEU A 131 -13.79 -5.12 3.98
C LEU A 131 -14.93 -5.99 3.44
N VAL A 132 -16.09 -5.42 3.14
CA VAL A 132 -17.21 -6.14 2.53
C VAL A 132 -16.81 -6.67 1.14
N LYS A 133 -16.13 -5.85 0.32
CA LYS A 133 -15.58 -6.32 -0.97
C LYS A 133 -14.63 -7.49 -0.81
N LEU A 134 -13.73 -7.43 0.19
CA LEU A 134 -12.81 -8.53 0.48
C LEU A 134 -13.55 -9.82 0.81
N ARG A 135 -14.59 -9.75 1.65
CA ARG A 135 -15.42 -10.91 2.02
C ARG A 135 -16.15 -11.50 0.82
N GLU A 136 -16.70 -10.65 -0.05
CA GLU A 136 -17.56 -11.08 -1.14
C GLU A 136 -16.79 -11.46 -2.42
N THR A 137 -15.78 -10.68 -2.76
CA THR A 137 -15.03 -10.86 -4.02
C THR A 137 -13.64 -11.47 -3.83
N GLY A 138 -13.15 -11.58 -2.59
CA GLY A 138 -11.78 -12.01 -2.29
C GLY A 138 -10.74 -10.91 -2.58
N ARG A 139 -11.16 -9.69 -2.94
CA ARG A 139 -10.23 -8.61 -3.29
C ARG A 139 -10.73 -7.27 -2.80
N CYS A 140 -9.81 -6.47 -2.25
CA CYS A 140 -10.12 -5.08 -1.91
C CYS A 140 -8.93 -4.16 -2.20
N PHE A 141 -9.25 -2.85 -2.21
CA PHE A 141 -8.29 -1.77 -2.32
C PHE A 141 -8.53 -0.82 -1.16
N PHE A 142 -7.46 -0.31 -0.59
CA PHE A 142 -7.53 0.69 0.49
C PHE A 142 -6.36 1.66 0.42
N ARG A 143 -6.54 2.82 1.04
CA ARG A 143 -5.56 3.90 1.08
C ARG A 143 -5.15 4.19 2.51
N LEU A 144 -3.89 4.54 2.69
CA LEU A 144 -3.33 5.02 3.94
C LEU A 144 -2.90 6.48 3.73
N PRO A 145 -3.80 7.43 3.97
CA PRO A 145 -3.53 8.84 3.79
C PRO A 145 -2.63 9.39 4.91
N GLU A 146 -2.06 10.57 4.70
CA GLU A 146 -1.15 11.21 5.66
C GLU A 146 -1.83 11.48 6.99
N GLU A 147 -3.09 11.90 6.97
CA GLU A 147 -3.93 12.21 8.13
C GLU A 147 -4.02 11.04 9.11
N LEU A 148 -4.03 9.82 8.60
CA LEU A 148 -4.07 8.61 9.43
C LEU A 148 -2.85 8.51 10.37
N PHE A 149 -1.68 8.92 9.90
CA PHE A 149 -0.45 8.93 10.68
C PHE A 149 -0.34 10.17 11.56
N ASP A 150 -0.88 11.30 11.11
CA ASP A 150 -0.91 12.54 11.86
C ASP A 150 -1.82 12.46 13.08
N LEU A 151 -2.85 11.61 13.06
CA LEU A 151 -3.70 11.33 14.23
C LEU A 151 -2.89 10.87 15.45
N ASP A 152 -1.87 10.05 15.23
CA ASP A 152 -1.02 9.54 16.32
C ASP A 152 0.13 10.53 16.63
N TYR A 153 0.80 11.02 15.58
CA TYR A 153 2.02 11.82 15.70
C TYR A 153 2.01 13.00 14.73
N PRO A 154 1.24 14.08 15.01
CA PRO A 154 1.27 15.29 14.21
C PRO A 154 2.64 15.96 14.24
N GLY A 155 3.11 16.43 13.09
CA GLY A 155 4.44 17.02 12.95
C GLY A 155 5.54 16.01 12.63
N HIS A 156 5.21 14.75 12.44
CA HIS A 156 6.13 13.78 11.89
C HIS A 156 6.06 13.79 10.35
N TYR A 157 7.22 13.71 9.72
CA TYR A 157 7.36 13.61 8.26
C TYR A 157 8.42 12.58 7.90
N PHE A 158 8.75 12.44 6.62
CA PHE A 158 9.71 11.46 6.11
C PHE A 158 9.39 10.03 6.56
N ARG A 159 8.10 9.67 6.49
CA ARG A 159 7.59 8.38 6.93
C ARG A 159 7.92 7.31 5.90
N ARG A 160 8.82 6.39 6.27
CA ARG A 160 9.25 5.28 5.42
C ARG A 160 8.92 3.95 6.07
N ILE A 161 8.33 3.05 5.29
CA ILE A 161 8.00 1.70 5.75
C ILE A 161 9.30 0.93 6.04
N LYS A 162 9.36 0.27 7.19
CA LYS A 162 10.39 -0.69 7.57
C LYS A 162 9.92 -2.11 7.32
N SER A 163 8.72 -2.44 7.78
CA SER A 163 8.09 -3.73 7.52
C SER A 163 6.57 -3.62 7.59
N VAL A 164 5.88 -4.54 6.92
CA VAL A 164 4.42 -4.64 6.93
C VAL A 164 4.04 -6.06 7.31
N SER A 165 3.09 -6.21 8.23
CA SER A 165 2.43 -7.48 8.51
C SER A 165 0.91 -7.32 8.50
N LEU A 166 0.19 -8.42 8.32
CA LEU A 166 -1.25 -8.44 8.19
C LEU A 166 -1.84 -9.48 9.14
N THR A 167 -2.87 -9.09 9.86
CA THR A 167 -3.68 -9.99 10.69
C THR A 167 -5.09 -10.07 10.12
N LEU A 168 -5.57 -11.29 9.87
CA LEU A 168 -6.93 -11.58 9.41
C LEU A 168 -7.65 -12.42 10.47
N PRO A 169 -8.39 -11.79 11.39
CA PRO A 169 -9.24 -12.52 12.33
C PRO A 169 -10.38 -13.23 11.57
N CYS A 170 -10.34 -14.55 11.51
CA CYS A 170 -11.31 -15.36 10.79
C CYS A 170 -11.47 -16.74 11.45
N VAL A 171 -12.54 -17.45 11.11
CA VAL A 171 -12.74 -18.83 11.52
C VAL A 171 -12.42 -19.74 10.33
N THR A 172 -11.42 -20.60 10.52
CA THR A 172 -11.02 -21.59 9.51
C THR A 172 -11.32 -23.00 9.98
N GLY A 173 -11.56 -23.88 9.02
CA GLY A 173 -11.68 -25.31 9.30
C GLY A 173 -10.32 -25.95 9.65
N PRO A 174 -10.33 -27.19 10.21
CA PRO A 174 -9.10 -27.92 10.45
C PRO A 174 -8.37 -28.18 9.13
N TYR A 175 -7.04 -28.06 9.17
CA TYR A 175 -6.14 -28.24 8.01
C TYR A 175 -6.32 -27.22 6.86
N THR A 176 -7.01 -26.10 7.12
CA THR A 176 -7.16 -25.02 6.15
C THR A 176 -6.02 -24.04 6.28
N THR A 177 -5.36 -23.72 5.16
CA THR A 177 -4.37 -22.64 5.11
C THR A 177 -5.05 -21.36 4.63
N VAL A 178 -4.67 -20.21 5.18
CA VAL A 178 -5.11 -18.91 4.66
C VAL A 178 -3.99 -18.32 3.83
N SER A 179 -4.24 -18.14 2.55
CA SER A 179 -3.30 -17.51 1.64
C SER A 179 -3.85 -16.16 1.18
N CYS A 180 -3.04 -15.13 1.29
CA CYS A 180 -3.38 -13.81 0.76
C CYS A 180 -2.18 -13.18 0.08
N THR A 181 -2.44 -12.22 -0.80
CA THR A 181 -1.43 -11.40 -1.46
C THR A 181 -1.69 -9.95 -1.13
N LEU A 182 -0.72 -9.30 -0.51
CA LEU A 182 -0.72 -7.86 -0.26
C LEU A 182 0.20 -7.18 -1.27
N ARG A 183 -0.31 -6.19 -2.00
CA ARG A 183 0.45 -5.43 -3.01
C ARG A 183 0.42 -3.94 -2.70
N LEU A 184 1.58 -3.32 -2.79
CA LEU A 184 1.73 -1.88 -2.79
C LEU A 184 1.54 -1.34 -4.21
N LEU A 185 0.52 -0.52 -4.41
CA LEU A 185 0.18 0.06 -5.71
C LEU A 185 0.88 1.39 -5.92
N LYS A 186 0.78 2.27 -4.93
CA LYS A 186 1.41 3.60 -4.92
C LYS A 186 1.96 3.90 -3.55
N ASN A 187 3.01 4.70 -3.48
CA ASN A 187 3.53 5.22 -2.24
C ASN A 187 4.15 6.60 -2.43
N SER A 188 4.13 7.41 -1.39
CA SER A 188 4.80 8.71 -1.38
C SER A 188 5.35 9.04 0.00
N ILE A 189 6.43 9.83 0.01
CA ILE A 189 7.13 10.31 1.20
C ILE A 189 7.11 11.82 1.18
N ARG A 190 6.63 12.45 2.24
CA ARG A 190 6.84 13.88 2.44
C ARG A 190 8.28 14.11 2.87
N VAL A 191 9.09 14.77 2.06
CA VAL A 191 10.54 14.95 2.29
C VAL A 191 10.88 16.28 2.95
N THR A 192 9.96 17.25 2.92
CA THR A 192 10.18 18.57 3.49
C THR A 192 9.02 19.03 4.38
N THR A 193 9.32 19.89 5.36
CA THR A 193 8.35 20.50 6.27
C THR A 193 7.82 21.85 5.76
N ALA A 194 8.20 22.24 4.54
CA ALA A 194 7.72 23.49 3.94
C ALA A 194 6.20 23.41 3.68
N ASN A 195 5.51 24.52 3.92
CA ASN A 195 4.13 24.67 3.50
C ASN A 195 4.07 24.94 1.99
N GLY A 196 3.10 24.32 1.32
CA GLY A 196 2.79 24.62 -0.08
C GLY A 196 1.85 25.81 -0.23
N ASP A 197 1.44 26.08 -1.46
CA ASP A 197 0.52 27.19 -1.77
C ASP A 197 -0.82 27.05 -1.02
N ASN A 198 -1.28 25.83 -0.81
CA ASN A 198 -2.50 25.49 -0.06
C ASN A 198 -2.24 25.13 1.42
N GLY A 199 -1.06 25.47 1.96
CA GLY A 199 -0.67 25.16 3.33
C GLY A 199 -0.14 23.75 3.52
N TYR A 200 -0.61 23.05 4.58
CA TYR A 200 -0.14 21.71 4.96
C TYR A 200 -0.48 20.61 3.95
N PRO A 201 -1.75 20.46 3.47
CA PRO A 201 -2.14 19.32 2.65
C PRO A 201 -1.35 19.24 1.33
N ARG A 202 -1.30 18.06 0.74
CA ARG A 202 -0.73 17.85 -0.59
C ARG A 202 -1.58 18.62 -1.62
N ASN A 203 -0.93 19.18 -2.64
CA ASN A 203 -1.63 19.82 -3.73
C ASN A 203 -2.46 18.80 -4.52
N THR A 204 -3.70 19.16 -4.81
CA THR A 204 -4.65 18.35 -5.59
C THR A 204 -5.23 19.18 -6.73
N ASP A 205 -5.71 18.50 -7.77
CA ASP A 205 -6.52 19.11 -8.82
C ASP A 205 -7.98 19.28 -8.37
N ASP A 206 -8.81 19.84 -9.26
CA ASP A 206 -10.24 20.06 -9.00
C ASP A 206 -11.03 18.76 -8.77
N ALA A 207 -10.48 17.61 -9.17
CA ALA A 207 -11.04 16.29 -8.91
C ALA A 207 -10.52 15.67 -7.59
N GLY A 208 -9.70 16.39 -6.83
CA GLY A 208 -9.08 15.91 -5.59
C GLY A 208 -7.95 14.91 -5.81
N LEU A 209 -7.43 14.76 -7.04
CA LEU A 209 -6.31 13.88 -7.34
C LEU A 209 -4.99 14.60 -7.06
N PRO A 210 -3.98 13.90 -6.48
CA PRO A 210 -2.68 14.49 -6.21
C PRO A 210 -2.02 15.03 -7.48
N THR A 211 -1.62 16.29 -7.45
CA THR A 211 -0.83 16.94 -8.51
C THR A 211 0.66 16.87 -8.19
N GLU A 212 1.48 17.38 -9.12
CA GLU A 212 2.92 17.53 -8.91
C GLU A 212 3.18 18.45 -7.70
N ASP A 213 3.88 17.91 -6.72
CA ASP A 213 4.20 18.60 -5.49
C ASP A 213 5.62 18.19 -5.05
N THR A 214 6.56 19.12 -5.13
CA THR A 214 7.98 18.88 -4.83
C THR A 214 8.25 18.50 -3.37
N ARG A 215 7.26 18.69 -2.49
CA ARG A 215 7.34 18.27 -1.09
C ARG A 215 7.20 16.75 -0.92
N PHE A 216 6.71 16.07 -1.94
CA PHE A 216 6.48 14.63 -1.93
C PHE A 216 7.32 13.93 -2.99
N VAL A 217 7.89 12.79 -2.62
CA VAL A 217 8.66 11.92 -3.52
C VAL A 217 7.98 10.57 -3.60
N GLU A 218 7.78 10.07 -4.80
CA GLU A 218 7.31 8.71 -5.05
C GLU A 218 8.52 7.79 -5.21
N THR A 219 8.53 6.68 -4.47
CA THR A 219 9.64 5.73 -4.53
C THR A 219 9.22 4.46 -5.27
N ASN A 220 10.12 3.97 -6.10
CA ASN A 220 9.93 2.68 -6.76
C ASN A 220 10.77 1.62 -6.06
N ILE A 221 10.13 0.75 -5.30
CA ILE A 221 10.78 -0.34 -4.57
C ILE A 221 10.80 -1.63 -5.39
N PRO A 222 11.82 -2.49 -5.22
CA PRO A 222 11.94 -3.71 -6.01
C PRO A 222 10.88 -4.76 -5.66
N VAL A 223 10.46 -4.85 -4.39
CA VAL A 223 9.47 -5.83 -3.93
C VAL A 223 8.17 -5.11 -3.60
N LYS A 224 7.18 -5.24 -4.49
CA LYS A 224 5.87 -4.58 -4.39
C LYS A 224 4.74 -5.49 -3.94
N ALA A 225 4.98 -6.77 -3.79
CA ALA A 225 3.96 -7.74 -3.41
C ALA A 225 4.55 -8.81 -2.50
N ILE A 226 3.76 -9.23 -1.54
CA ILE A 226 4.03 -10.39 -0.69
C ILE A 226 2.84 -11.33 -0.76
N ALA A 227 3.12 -12.64 -0.83
CA ALA A 227 2.14 -13.68 -0.64
C ALA A 227 2.38 -14.32 0.72
N THR A 228 1.32 -14.50 1.48
CA THR A 228 1.39 -15.11 2.79
C THR A 228 0.67 -16.44 2.79
N SER A 229 1.20 -17.40 3.49
CA SER A 229 0.53 -18.67 3.72
C SER A 229 0.92 -19.16 5.08
N SER A 230 -0.02 -19.37 5.99
CA SER A 230 0.01 -20.42 7.00
C SER A 230 -1.05 -20.24 8.08
N ALA A 231 -1.68 -21.34 8.47
CA ALA A 231 -2.53 -21.45 9.64
C ALA A 231 -2.24 -22.74 10.42
N GLN A 232 -1.01 -23.21 10.42
CA GLN A 232 -0.63 -24.31 11.31
C GLN A 232 -0.25 -23.75 12.68
N ASN A 233 -1.14 -23.91 13.66
CA ASN A 233 -0.99 -23.55 15.06
C ASN A 233 -1.19 -22.09 15.45
N ASP A 234 -1.90 -21.27 14.67
CA ASP A 234 -2.06 -19.89 15.05
C ASP A 234 -3.52 -19.45 15.14
N SER A 235 -3.79 -18.59 16.10
CA SER A 235 -5.10 -18.00 16.40
C SER A 235 -5.57 -16.95 15.39
N GLY A 236 -5.24 -17.12 14.10
CA GLY A 236 -5.64 -16.21 13.02
C GLY A 236 -4.71 -15.02 12.81
N VAL A 237 -3.51 -15.05 13.37
CA VAL A 237 -2.50 -14.02 13.16
C VAL A 237 -1.51 -14.47 12.09
N PHE A 238 -1.48 -13.77 10.96
CA PHE A 238 -0.48 -13.98 9.91
C PHE A 238 0.58 -12.91 10.05
N GLU A 239 1.69 -13.24 10.65
CA GLU A 239 2.86 -12.38 10.66
C GLU A 239 3.88 -12.92 9.66
N LEU A 240 4.14 -12.14 8.61
CA LEU A 240 5.31 -12.33 7.76
C LEU A 240 6.51 -11.75 8.49
N SER A 241 7.13 -12.57 9.30
CA SER A 241 8.42 -12.26 9.89
C SER A 241 9.50 -12.85 9.00
N PHE A 242 10.09 -12.05 8.13
CA PHE A 242 11.35 -12.39 7.50
C PHE A 242 12.45 -12.25 8.55
N ARG A 243 12.95 -13.35 9.04
CA ARG A 243 14.08 -13.37 9.99
C ARG A 243 15.38 -12.84 9.37
N ASP A 244 15.44 -12.71 8.05
CA ASP A 244 16.55 -12.13 7.32
C ASP A 244 16.23 -10.67 6.98
N GLU A 245 16.77 -9.74 7.77
CA GLU A 245 16.57 -8.29 7.62
C GLU A 245 17.02 -7.73 6.26
N ARG A 246 17.76 -8.51 5.45
CA ARG A 246 18.25 -8.10 4.13
C ARG A 246 17.17 -8.03 3.06
N TYR A 247 16.00 -8.61 3.30
CA TYR A 247 14.93 -8.76 2.29
C TYR A 247 13.55 -8.39 2.82
N LEU A 248 13.46 -7.32 3.62
CA LEU A 248 12.16 -6.83 4.10
C LEU A 248 11.35 -6.29 2.90
N PRO A 249 10.19 -6.88 2.60
CA PRO A 249 9.32 -6.37 1.55
C PRO A 249 8.81 -4.98 1.94
N PHE A 250 8.70 -4.11 0.93
CA PHE A 250 8.25 -2.71 1.06
C PHE A 250 9.20 -1.79 1.84
N GLU A 251 10.37 -2.26 2.25
CA GLU A 251 11.35 -1.44 2.98
C GLU A 251 11.72 -0.20 2.17
N GLY A 252 11.69 0.97 2.84
CA GLY A 252 11.99 2.27 2.24
C GLY A 252 10.87 2.87 1.41
N ALA A 253 9.75 2.18 1.20
CA ALA A 253 8.57 2.78 0.58
C ALA A 253 7.95 3.85 1.47
N GLY A 254 7.26 4.82 0.89
CA GLY A 254 6.49 5.82 1.64
C GLY A 254 5.32 5.18 2.40
N ALA A 255 5.09 5.64 3.63
CA ALA A 255 3.97 5.18 4.44
C ALA A 255 2.62 5.69 3.91
N ILE A 256 2.58 6.87 3.27
CA ILE A 256 1.42 7.36 2.54
C ILE A 256 1.27 6.50 1.29
N SER A 257 0.25 5.63 1.23
CA SER A 257 0.27 4.52 0.27
C SER A 257 -1.11 4.01 -0.11
N GLU A 258 -1.17 3.33 -1.26
CA GLU A 258 -2.35 2.62 -1.76
C GLU A 258 -2.01 1.14 -1.89
N TRP A 259 -2.94 0.30 -1.46
CA TRP A 259 -2.76 -1.13 -1.36
C TRP A 259 -3.87 -1.92 -2.03
N SER A 260 -3.55 -3.11 -2.51
CA SER A 260 -4.53 -4.14 -2.81
C SER A 260 -4.27 -5.37 -1.95
N LEU A 261 -5.32 -5.93 -1.38
CA LEU A 261 -5.33 -7.19 -0.66
C LEU A 261 -6.17 -8.18 -1.43
N GLU A 262 -5.60 -9.34 -1.72
CA GLU A 262 -6.24 -10.41 -2.48
C GLU A 262 -6.16 -11.71 -1.68
N LEU A 263 -7.31 -12.32 -1.41
CA LEU A 263 -7.44 -13.69 -0.92
C LEU A 263 -7.55 -14.64 -2.11
N PHE A 264 -7.07 -15.86 -1.94
CA PHE A 264 -7.24 -16.86 -2.98
C PHE A 264 -8.73 -17.07 -3.27
N THR A 265 -9.10 -16.82 -4.52
CA THR A 265 -10.46 -17.00 -4.99
C THR A 265 -10.38 -17.52 -6.41
N ASP A 266 -10.92 -18.73 -6.65
CA ASP A 266 -11.03 -19.27 -7.99
C ASP A 266 -12.33 -18.78 -8.64
N LEU A 267 -12.23 -18.35 -9.88
CA LEU A 267 -13.37 -17.79 -10.60
C LEU A 267 -14.38 -18.89 -10.99
N PRO A 268 -15.69 -18.57 -11.12
CA PRO A 268 -16.72 -19.53 -11.51
C PRO A 268 -16.45 -20.27 -12.82
N ALA A 269 -15.68 -19.67 -13.74
CA ALA A 269 -15.27 -20.30 -14.99
C ALA A 269 -14.42 -21.57 -14.78
N ASN A 270 -13.75 -21.69 -13.64
CA ASN A 270 -12.90 -22.82 -13.28
C ASN A 270 -13.64 -23.88 -12.45
N ASN A 271 -14.93 -23.66 -12.14
CA ASN A 271 -15.80 -24.64 -11.50
C ASN A 271 -16.87 -25.15 -12.51
N PRO A 272 -16.53 -26.07 -13.42
CA PRO A 272 -17.32 -26.36 -14.58
C PRO A 272 -18.43 -27.40 -14.35
N ASP A 273 -18.52 -28.05 -13.18
CA ASP A 273 -19.47 -29.11 -12.91
C ASP A 273 -20.84 -28.58 -12.47
N PRO A 274 -21.87 -28.62 -13.34
CA PRO A 274 -23.23 -28.17 -12.99
C PRO A 274 -23.89 -28.98 -11.86
N ALA A 275 -23.40 -30.20 -11.59
CA ALA A 275 -23.91 -31.04 -10.51
C ALA A 275 -23.36 -30.65 -9.14
N ASN A 276 -22.31 -29.84 -9.10
CA ASN A 276 -21.76 -29.34 -7.87
C ASN A 276 -22.68 -28.26 -7.29
N PRO A 277 -23.08 -28.33 -5.99
CA PRO A 277 -23.91 -27.32 -5.35
C PRO A 277 -23.26 -25.91 -5.33
N ASP A 278 -21.93 -25.85 -5.51
CA ASP A 278 -21.18 -24.60 -5.61
C ASP A 278 -20.93 -24.13 -7.06
N PHE A 279 -21.62 -24.77 -8.05
CA PHE A 279 -21.53 -24.36 -9.44
C PHE A 279 -21.84 -22.86 -9.61
N GLY A 280 -20.94 -22.16 -10.29
CA GLY A 280 -21.06 -20.72 -10.49
C GLY A 280 -20.70 -19.85 -9.28
N ARG A 281 -20.33 -20.46 -8.14
CA ARG A 281 -19.78 -19.74 -6.98
C ARG A 281 -18.27 -19.74 -7.03
N PRO A 282 -17.60 -18.63 -6.60
CA PRO A 282 -16.15 -18.62 -6.45
C PRO A 282 -15.70 -19.66 -5.44
N LEU A 283 -14.73 -20.50 -5.83
CA LEU A 283 -14.07 -21.39 -4.88
C LEU A 283 -13.20 -20.57 -3.93
N ARG A 284 -13.40 -20.76 -2.63
CA ARG A 284 -12.71 -20.07 -1.55
C ARG A 284 -12.00 -21.09 -0.66
N GLN A 285 -10.93 -20.66 0.01
CA GLN A 285 -10.21 -21.54 0.94
C GLN A 285 -11.00 -21.86 2.21
N PHE A 286 -11.85 -20.91 2.64
CA PHE A 286 -12.73 -21.01 3.81
C PHE A 286 -13.91 -20.05 3.61
N ASP A 287 -14.83 -20.02 4.54
CA ASP A 287 -15.93 -19.05 4.50
C ASP A 287 -15.45 -17.63 4.82
N TYR A 288 -15.31 -16.80 3.79
CA TYR A 288 -14.84 -15.41 3.93
C TYR A 288 -15.81 -14.52 4.70
N SER A 289 -17.06 -14.93 4.89
CA SER A 289 -18.01 -14.20 5.75
C SER A 289 -17.60 -14.20 7.21
N THR A 290 -16.75 -15.16 7.63
CA THR A 290 -16.20 -15.24 8.99
C THR A 290 -15.08 -14.24 9.25
N ILE A 291 -14.54 -13.58 8.24
CA ILE A 291 -13.50 -12.56 8.41
C ILE A 291 -14.12 -11.39 9.20
N ALA A 292 -13.65 -11.16 10.40
CA ALA A 292 -14.12 -10.06 11.22
C ALA A 292 -13.53 -8.73 10.80
N ASP A 293 -12.23 -8.73 10.48
CA ASP A 293 -11.47 -7.54 10.07
C ASP A 293 -10.24 -7.93 9.24
N ALA A 294 -9.55 -6.92 8.71
CA ALA A 294 -8.21 -7.04 8.16
C ALA A 294 -7.35 -5.93 8.77
N VAL A 295 -6.44 -6.31 9.67
CA VAL A 295 -5.60 -5.34 10.39
C VAL A 295 -4.21 -5.32 9.78
N VAL A 296 -3.84 -4.18 9.21
CA VAL A 296 -2.50 -3.95 8.65
C VAL A 296 -1.61 -3.33 9.71
N HIS A 297 -0.49 -3.96 9.99
CA HIS A 297 0.52 -3.47 10.93
C HIS A 297 1.70 -2.94 10.14
N ILE A 298 1.99 -1.64 10.28
CA ILE A 298 3.05 -0.97 9.55
C ILE A 298 4.07 -0.49 10.57
N LYS A 299 5.28 -1.07 10.51
CA LYS A 299 6.45 -0.50 11.18
C LYS A 299 7.11 0.48 10.22
N TYR A 300 7.33 1.70 10.67
CA TYR A 300 7.87 2.76 9.83
C TYR A 300 8.82 3.66 10.61
N THR A 301 9.70 4.33 9.88
CA THR A 301 10.55 5.39 10.43
C THR A 301 9.98 6.76 10.10
N ALA A 302 10.25 7.76 10.94
CA ALA A 302 9.82 9.14 10.73
C ALA A 302 10.80 10.13 11.37
N ARG A 303 10.77 11.36 10.86
CA ARG A 303 11.48 12.53 11.44
C ARG A 303 10.45 13.47 12.04
N GLU A 304 10.82 14.17 13.12
CA GLU A 304 9.93 15.14 13.77
C GLU A 304 10.36 16.57 13.42
N ASP A 305 9.36 17.43 13.22
CA ASP A 305 9.48 18.89 13.21
C ASP A 305 8.39 19.46 14.13
N ALA A 306 8.81 19.98 15.27
CA ALA A 306 7.91 20.48 16.32
C ALA A 306 7.39 21.90 16.07
N GLY A 307 7.84 22.59 15.03
CA GLY A 307 7.55 23.99 14.76
C GLY A 307 6.22 24.25 14.05
N ALA A 308 6.28 25.15 13.07
CA ALA A 308 5.12 25.56 12.27
C ALA A 308 4.47 24.38 11.52
N PHE A 309 5.27 23.40 11.14
CA PHE A 309 4.80 22.19 10.46
C PHE A 309 3.84 21.38 11.34
N LYS A 310 4.18 21.12 12.61
CA LYS A 310 3.30 20.43 13.56
C LYS A 310 1.99 21.18 13.78
N ASN A 311 2.05 22.51 13.90
CA ASN A 311 0.84 23.32 14.03
C ASN A 311 -0.02 23.27 12.77
N GLY A 312 0.61 23.26 11.59
CA GLY A 312 -0.07 23.07 10.30
C GLY A 312 -0.78 21.71 10.20
N ALA A 313 -0.12 20.62 10.62
CA ALA A 313 -0.71 19.29 10.68
C ALA A 313 -1.94 19.24 11.60
N ILE A 314 -1.84 19.80 12.81
CA ILE A 314 -2.97 19.85 13.76
C ILE A 314 -4.12 20.68 13.21
N ALA A 315 -3.85 21.83 12.62
CA ALA A 315 -4.88 22.67 12.01
C ALA A 315 -5.58 21.95 10.84
N HIS A 316 -4.77 21.28 10.00
CA HIS A 316 -5.32 20.48 8.89
C HIS A 316 -6.20 19.34 9.40
N LEU A 317 -5.78 18.58 10.41
CA LEU A 317 -6.57 17.51 10.99
C LEU A 317 -7.92 18.02 11.54
N ARG A 318 -7.90 19.16 12.23
CA ARG A 318 -9.14 19.76 12.74
C ARG A 318 -10.09 20.09 11.59
N ASN A 319 -9.59 20.74 10.55
CA ASN A 319 -10.41 21.08 9.38
C ASN A 319 -10.90 19.82 8.65
N TYR A 320 -10.04 18.81 8.52
CA TYR A 320 -10.34 17.55 7.84
C TYR A 320 -11.54 16.81 8.47
N PHE A 321 -11.61 16.79 9.82
CA PHE A 321 -12.72 16.13 10.53
C PHE A 321 -13.92 17.06 10.80
N SER A 322 -13.78 18.38 10.65
CA SER A 322 -14.87 19.34 10.84
C SER A 322 -15.47 19.86 9.53
N GLU A 323 -15.03 19.35 8.37
CA GLU A 323 -15.55 19.73 7.06
C GLU A 323 -16.99 19.22 6.92
N GLU A 324 -17.96 20.12 7.00
CA GLU A 324 -19.37 19.80 6.92
C GLU A 324 -19.75 19.09 5.62
N GLY A 325 -20.55 18.06 5.73
CA GLY A 325 -21.05 17.28 4.59
C GLY A 325 -20.05 16.29 3.99
N THR A 326 -18.83 16.21 4.51
CA THR A 326 -17.85 15.24 4.07
C THR A 326 -17.74 14.09 5.07
N THR A 327 -18.24 12.91 4.69
CA THR A 327 -18.14 11.71 5.52
C THR A 327 -16.69 11.23 5.58
N ARG A 328 -16.08 11.31 6.77
CA ARG A 328 -14.71 10.86 7.01
C ARG A 328 -14.62 9.66 7.94
N SER A 329 -15.67 9.39 8.69
CA SER A 329 -15.74 8.29 9.65
C SER A 329 -16.85 7.33 9.29
N TRP A 330 -16.58 6.05 9.43
CA TRP A 330 -17.52 5.00 9.07
C TRP A 330 -17.69 4.01 10.20
N LEU A 331 -18.92 3.53 10.39
CA LEU A 331 -19.26 2.43 11.29
C LEU A 331 -19.98 1.35 10.48
N ALA A 332 -19.47 0.13 10.50
CA ALA A 332 -20.15 -1.03 9.94
C ALA A 332 -20.70 -1.91 11.07
N LEU A 333 -21.96 -2.27 10.96
CA LEU A 333 -22.66 -3.18 11.85
C LEU A 333 -23.16 -4.39 11.04
N ASP A 334 -22.74 -5.57 11.42
CA ASP A 334 -23.24 -6.82 10.89
C ASP A 334 -24.47 -7.22 11.72
N LEU A 335 -25.67 -6.93 11.19
CA LEU A 335 -26.92 -7.03 11.97
C LEU A 335 -27.24 -8.47 12.39
N ARG A 336 -26.82 -9.46 11.60
CA ARG A 336 -26.99 -10.87 11.92
C ARG A 336 -26.04 -11.28 13.05
N ARG A 337 -24.77 -10.93 12.95
CA ARG A 337 -23.73 -11.37 13.89
C ARG A 337 -23.80 -10.59 15.21
N ASP A 338 -23.93 -9.25 15.10
CA ASP A 338 -23.77 -8.38 16.25
C ASP A 338 -25.07 -8.26 17.07
N PHE A 339 -26.24 -8.53 16.44
CA PHE A 339 -27.58 -8.37 17.05
C PHE A 339 -28.47 -9.61 16.88
N GLY A 340 -27.98 -10.79 17.22
CA GLY A 340 -28.65 -12.07 16.96
C GLY A 340 -30.10 -12.19 17.45
N THR A 341 -30.45 -11.58 18.59
CA THR A 341 -31.85 -11.58 19.12
C THR A 341 -32.75 -10.72 18.26
N ALA A 342 -32.32 -9.51 17.86
CA ALA A 342 -33.08 -8.63 16.97
C ALA A 342 -33.17 -9.23 15.57
N TRP A 343 -32.12 -9.91 15.10
CA TRP A 343 -32.08 -10.63 13.84
C TRP A 343 -33.12 -11.76 13.79
N SER A 344 -33.22 -12.58 14.83
CA SER A 344 -34.23 -13.66 14.92
C SER A 344 -35.66 -13.09 14.85
N ARG A 345 -35.93 -11.99 15.53
CA ARG A 345 -37.27 -11.31 15.49
C ARG A 345 -37.56 -10.69 14.12
N PHE A 346 -36.50 -10.21 13.44
CA PHE A 346 -36.62 -9.67 12.08
C PHE A 346 -37.03 -10.76 11.09
N LEU A 347 -36.40 -11.93 11.17
CA LEU A 347 -36.73 -13.05 10.27
C LEU A 347 -38.10 -13.67 10.59
N HIS A 348 -38.48 -13.73 11.87
CA HIS A 348 -39.71 -14.35 12.35
C HIS A 348 -40.54 -13.35 13.17
N PRO A 349 -41.23 -12.40 12.50
CA PRO A 349 -42.04 -11.42 13.18
C PRO A 349 -43.15 -12.09 13.99
N VAL A 350 -43.39 -11.60 15.21
CA VAL A 350 -44.45 -12.13 16.11
C VAL A 350 -45.84 -11.88 15.52
N ASN A 351 -46.01 -10.73 14.87
CA ASN A 351 -47.23 -10.39 14.13
C ASN A 351 -46.86 -10.27 12.63
N PRO A 352 -47.37 -11.15 11.78
CA PRO A 352 -47.08 -11.09 10.35
C PRO A 352 -47.46 -9.76 9.69
N ASP A 353 -48.47 -9.08 10.18
CA ASP A 353 -48.94 -7.80 9.63
C ASP A 353 -47.91 -6.67 9.80
N ASP A 354 -47.02 -6.77 10.79
CA ASP A 354 -45.96 -5.77 11.01
C ASP A 354 -44.81 -5.88 9.94
N GLY A 355 -44.74 -7.03 9.31
CA GLY A 355 -43.68 -7.36 8.32
C GLY A 355 -42.31 -7.56 8.96
N ASN A 356 -41.29 -7.68 8.13
CA ASN A 356 -39.91 -7.92 8.56
C ASN A 356 -39.25 -6.60 8.95
N VAL A 357 -39.27 -6.29 10.26
CA VAL A 357 -38.72 -5.06 10.85
C VAL A 357 -37.57 -5.40 11.78
N PHE A 358 -36.38 -4.88 11.46
CA PHE A 358 -35.24 -4.93 12.35
C PHE A 358 -35.24 -3.69 13.25
N ALA A 359 -35.24 -3.89 14.57
CA ALA A 359 -35.17 -2.82 15.55
C ALA A 359 -33.72 -2.72 16.10
N LEU A 360 -33.08 -1.58 15.89
CA LEU A 360 -31.73 -1.29 16.33
C LEU A 360 -31.73 -0.14 17.34
N GLU A 361 -31.21 -0.40 18.52
CA GLU A 361 -30.97 0.65 19.51
C GLU A 361 -29.74 1.44 19.16
N MET A 362 -29.90 2.69 18.74
CA MET A 362 -28.82 3.60 18.39
C MET A 362 -28.49 4.51 19.58
N SER A 363 -27.19 4.52 19.89
CA SER A 363 -26.62 5.47 20.87
C SER A 363 -25.24 5.89 20.45
N THR A 364 -24.75 6.99 20.97
CA THR A 364 -23.35 7.44 20.73
C THR A 364 -22.30 6.42 21.16
N ALA A 365 -22.65 5.47 22.04
CA ALA A 365 -21.75 4.43 22.52
C ALA A 365 -21.36 3.39 21.45
N LEU A 366 -22.15 3.26 20.37
CA LEU A 366 -21.84 2.35 19.26
C LEU A 366 -20.73 2.88 18.34
N PHE A 367 -20.47 4.19 18.39
CA PHE A 367 -19.56 4.84 17.44
C PHE A 367 -18.14 4.91 17.99
N PRO A 368 -17.14 4.50 17.18
CA PRO A 368 -15.72 4.67 17.51
C PRO A 368 -15.37 6.16 17.70
N GLN A 369 -14.29 6.43 18.41
CA GLN A 369 -13.77 7.79 18.62
C GLN A 369 -14.81 8.74 19.27
N ARG A 370 -15.56 8.24 20.22
CA ARG A 370 -16.59 9.00 20.93
C ARG A 370 -16.03 10.27 21.57
N ASP A 371 -16.59 11.41 21.20
CA ASP A 371 -16.41 12.66 21.92
C ASP A 371 -17.65 12.95 22.75
N ALA A 372 -17.51 12.91 24.07
CA ALA A 372 -18.62 13.11 24.99
C ALA A 372 -19.19 14.55 25.00
N THR A 373 -18.53 15.49 24.34
CA THR A 373 -18.91 16.90 24.29
C THR A 373 -19.59 17.28 22.98
N LYS A 374 -19.54 16.39 21.97
CA LYS A 374 -20.03 16.68 20.63
C LYS A 374 -21.27 15.90 20.26
N THR A 375 -22.06 16.46 19.37
CA THR A 375 -23.22 15.80 18.77
C THR A 375 -22.76 14.93 17.61
N LEU A 376 -23.28 13.71 17.54
CA LEU A 376 -23.07 12.80 16.44
C LEU A 376 -24.05 13.12 15.32
N LYS A 377 -23.58 13.33 14.11
CA LYS A 377 -24.41 13.52 12.92
C LYS A 377 -24.14 12.42 11.91
N ILE A 378 -25.19 11.72 11.47
CA ILE A 378 -25.11 10.68 10.45
C ILE A 378 -25.46 11.31 9.11
N ASN A 379 -24.53 11.22 8.16
CA ASN A 379 -24.62 11.83 6.84
C ASN A 379 -25.01 10.82 5.75
N THR A 380 -24.56 9.59 5.87
CA THR A 380 -24.75 8.56 4.84
C THR A 380 -25.16 7.24 5.48
N ILE A 381 -26.16 6.61 4.92
CA ILE A 381 -26.63 5.28 5.32
C ILE A 381 -26.50 4.34 4.12
N ILE A 382 -25.76 3.26 4.29
CA ILE A 382 -25.59 2.21 3.30
C ILE A 382 -26.08 0.90 3.89
N LEU A 383 -26.88 0.17 3.12
CA LEU A 383 -27.30 -1.19 3.44
C LEU A 383 -26.79 -2.14 2.37
N LEU A 384 -26.21 -3.25 2.82
CA LEU A 384 -25.84 -4.36 1.97
C LEU A 384 -26.56 -5.61 2.49
N ALA A 385 -27.22 -6.34 1.60
CA ALA A 385 -27.96 -7.54 1.96
C ALA A 385 -27.50 -8.73 1.09
N ARG A 386 -27.35 -9.88 1.73
CA ARG A 386 -27.24 -11.15 1.02
C ARG A 386 -28.63 -11.73 0.88
N CYS A 387 -29.10 -11.83 -0.34
CA CYS A 387 -30.41 -12.34 -0.67
C CYS A 387 -30.32 -13.58 -1.56
N THR A 388 -31.22 -14.53 -1.36
CA THR A 388 -31.31 -15.75 -2.19
C THR A 388 -31.96 -15.48 -3.54
N ASP A 389 -32.85 -14.49 -3.61
CA ASP A 389 -33.46 -14.02 -4.84
C ASP A 389 -32.67 -12.87 -5.47
N HIS A 390 -32.78 -12.71 -6.78
CA HIS A 390 -32.11 -11.68 -7.57
C HIS A 390 -32.97 -10.44 -7.81
N GLY A 391 -34.19 -10.41 -7.24
CA GLY A 391 -35.07 -9.26 -7.30
C GLY A 391 -34.57 -8.08 -6.47
N ASN A 392 -35.16 -6.91 -6.67
CA ASN A 392 -34.91 -5.75 -5.80
C ASN A 392 -35.70 -5.90 -4.51
N TYR A 393 -35.28 -5.18 -3.46
CA TYR A 393 -36.00 -5.08 -2.20
C TYR A 393 -36.19 -3.63 -1.82
N ASP A 394 -37.37 -3.31 -1.27
CA ASP A 394 -37.65 -1.96 -0.76
C ASP A 394 -37.33 -1.90 0.73
N VAL A 395 -36.60 -0.88 1.13
CA VAL A 395 -36.25 -0.66 2.52
C VAL A 395 -36.86 0.68 3.00
N THR A 396 -37.51 0.61 4.12
CA THR A 396 -38.00 1.81 4.82
C THR A 396 -37.25 1.96 6.14
N LEU A 397 -36.56 3.09 6.30
CA LEU A 397 -35.86 3.46 7.52
C LEU A 397 -36.75 4.39 8.35
N THR A 398 -37.03 4.03 9.59
CA THR A 398 -37.68 4.90 10.53
C THR A 398 -36.67 5.24 11.62
N ALA A 399 -36.02 6.40 11.47
CA ALA A 399 -35.22 7.03 12.51
C ALA A 399 -36.04 8.07 13.21
N PRO A 400 -35.85 8.32 14.51
CA PRO A 400 -36.45 9.47 15.17
C PRO A 400 -35.75 10.72 14.65
N LEU A 401 -36.47 11.46 13.82
CA LEU A 401 -36.07 12.75 13.29
C LEU A 401 -36.79 13.83 14.06
N ALA A 402 -36.13 14.96 14.26
CA ALA A 402 -36.71 16.13 14.91
C ALA A 402 -37.96 16.69 14.19
N ALA A 403 -38.11 16.35 12.90
CA ALA A 403 -39.31 16.66 12.09
C ALA A 403 -39.67 15.43 11.23
N PRO A 404 -40.95 15.22 10.86
CA PRO A 404 -41.32 14.14 9.97
C PRO A 404 -40.58 14.32 8.63
N PRO A 405 -39.91 13.24 8.16
CA PRO A 405 -39.14 13.33 6.93
C PRO A 405 -40.04 13.60 5.73
N PRO A 406 -39.55 14.32 4.72
CA PRO A 406 -40.27 14.47 3.46
C PRO A 406 -40.69 13.11 2.88
N PRO A 407 -41.81 12.98 2.18
CA PRO A 407 -42.22 11.74 1.54
C PRO A 407 -41.09 11.16 0.67
N GLY A 408 -40.76 9.89 0.87
CA GLY A 408 -39.66 9.19 0.15
C GLY A 408 -38.25 9.45 0.69
N SER A 409 -38.07 10.30 1.68
CA SER A 409 -36.75 10.55 2.28
C SER A 409 -36.27 9.40 3.16
N ASN A 410 -37.14 8.52 3.58
CA ASN A 410 -36.85 7.37 4.44
C ASN A 410 -36.88 6.03 3.72
N THR A 411 -36.97 6.03 2.40
CA THR A 411 -36.97 4.81 1.58
C THR A 411 -35.71 4.68 0.73
N MET A 412 -35.25 3.46 0.53
CA MET A 412 -34.20 3.10 -0.41
C MET A 412 -34.51 1.77 -1.06
N VAL A 413 -33.90 1.51 -2.22
CA VAL A 413 -34.02 0.24 -2.94
C VAL A 413 -32.70 -0.49 -2.83
N LEU A 414 -32.74 -1.75 -2.41
CA LEU A 414 -31.62 -2.65 -2.47
C LEU A 414 -31.65 -3.36 -3.83
N ALA A 415 -30.63 -3.06 -4.65
CA ALA A 415 -30.46 -3.66 -5.97
C ALA A 415 -29.16 -4.47 -6.04
N LYS A 416 -29.20 -5.57 -6.78
CA LYS A 416 -28.01 -6.43 -6.95
C LYS A 416 -26.82 -5.66 -7.52
N SER A 417 -25.67 -5.72 -6.87
CA SER A 417 -24.47 -5.01 -7.24
C SER A 417 -23.29 -5.96 -7.53
N ASN A 418 -22.79 -5.92 -8.75
CA ASN A 418 -21.59 -6.69 -9.12
C ASN A 418 -20.33 -6.16 -8.43
N THR A 419 -20.31 -4.90 -8.02
CA THR A 419 -19.20 -4.28 -7.30
C THR A 419 -18.97 -4.94 -5.94
N TYR A 420 -20.03 -5.48 -5.32
CA TYR A 420 -19.99 -6.15 -4.02
C TYR A 420 -20.29 -7.65 -4.14
N GLY A 421 -19.78 -8.29 -5.20
CA GLY A 421 -19.88 -9.75 -5.36
C GLY A 421 -21.31 -10.30 -5.49
N GLY A 422 -22.26 -9.45 -5.91
CA GLY A 422 -23.67 -9.83 -6.07
C GLY A 422 -24.54 -9.56 -4.84
N LEU A 423 -24.01 -8.94 -3.79
CA LEU A 423 -24.84 -8.39 -2.71
C LEU A 423 -25.82 -7.35 -3.24
N HIS A 424 -26.96 -7.25 -2.62
CA HIS A 424 -27.88 -6.16 -2.84
C HIS A 424 -27.40 -4.93 -2.09
N PHE A 425 -27.29 -3.82 -2.78
CA PHE A 425 -26.73 -2.56 -2.30
C PHE A 425 -27.76 -1.44 -2.40
N GLY A 426 -27.89 -0.67 -1.35
CA GLY A 426 -28.65 0.57 -1.34
C GLY A 426 -27.92 1.62 -0.51
N GLN A 427 -27.89 2.85 -1.01
CA GLN A 427 -27.26 3.99 -0.35
C GLN A 427 -28.24 5.15 -0.28
N LYS A 428 -28.16 5.89 0.81
CA LYS A 428 -28.90 7.12 1.01
C LYS A 428 -28.07 8.15 1.72
N ASP A 429 -27.95 9.32 1.10
CA ASP A 429 -27.36 10.49 1.73
C ASP A 429 -28.46 11.24 2.49
N VAL A 430 -28.24 11.41 3.78
CA VAL A 430 -29.17 12.08 4.69
C VAL A 430 -28.63 13.41 5.22
N ALA A 431 -27.52 13.88 4.66
CA ALA A 431 -26.79 15.07 5.10
C ALA A 431 -27.65 16.34 5.20
N ALA A 432 -28.65 16.50 4.30
CA ALA A 432 -29.55 17.66 4.31
C ALA A 432 -30.64 17.58 5.39
N ALA A 433 -30.96 16.36 5.87
CA ALA A 433 -31.97 16.11 6.90
C ALA A 433 -31.37 15.41 8.13
N GLY A 434 -30.09 15.48 8.32
CA GLY A 434 -29.19 14.72 9.17
C GLY A 434 -29.81 14.10 10.40
N VAL A 435 -29.44 12.88 10.74
CA VAL A 435 -29.81 12.28 12.02
C VAL A 435 -28.79 12.70 13.05
N GLU A 436 -29.20 13.55 13.98
CA GLU A 436 -28.35 14.04 15.06
C GLU A 436 -28.66 13.26 16.34
N ILE A 437 -27.63 12.86 17.06
CA ILE A 437 -27.70 12.17 18.36
C ILE A 437 -26.82 12.95 19.33
N ALA A 438 -27.45 13.63 20.30
CA ALA A 438 -26.70 14.34 21.33
C ALA A 438 -26.06 13.35 22.34
N PRO A 439 -24.96 13.72 23.00
CA PRO A 439 -24.28 12.87 23.98
C PRO A 439 -25.16 12.46 25.16
N THR A 440 -26.14 13.29 25.47
CA THR A 440 -27.11 13.12 26.58
C THR A 440 -28.38 12.39 26.17
N ASP A 441 -28.56 12.12 24.88
CA ASP A 441 -29.78 11.46 24.41
C ASP A 441 -29.82 9.99 24.86
N LEU A 442 -30.99 9.55 25.23
CA LEU A 442 -31.26 8.15 25.51
C LEU A 442 -31.13 7.34 24.19
N PRO A 443 -30.80 6.04 24.28
CA PRO A 443 -30.80 5.17 23.11
C PRO A 443 -32.12 5.24 22.37
N VAL A 444 -32.09 5.42 21.08
CA VAL A 444 -33.24 5.56 20.22
C VAL A 444 -33.37 4.36 19.31
N VAL A 445 -34.57 3.83 19.18
CA VAL A 445 -34.81 2.65 18.35
C VAL A 445 -35.03 3.06 16.90
N TRP A 446 -34.08 2.67 16.05
CA TRP A 446 -34.21 2.71 14.59
C TRP A 446 -34.92 1.47 14.11
N LYS A 447 -35.87 1.63 13.16
CA LYS A 447 -36.55 0.51 12.53
C LYS A 447 -36.17 0.43 11.06
N ILE A 448 -35.66 -0.71 10.65
CA ILE A 448 -35.31 -1.03 9.26
C ILE A 448 -36.31 -2.07 8.79
N LYS A 449 -37.27 -1.66 7.96
CA LYS A 449 -38.28 -2.55 7.38
C LYS A 449 -37.82 -2.95 5.97
N VAL A 450 -37.71 -4.24 5.71
CA VAL A 450 -37.35 -4.78 4.39
C VAL A 450 -38.56 -5.50 3.81
N THR A 451 -38.93 -5.15 2.58
CA THR A 451 -40.05 -5.74 1.88
C THR A 451 -39.68 -6.09 0.45
N ARG A 452 -40.41 -7.04 -0.14
CA ARG A 452 -40.37 -7.24 -1.60
C ARG A 452 -40.98 -6.02 -2.31
N PRO A 453 -40.66 -5.81 -3.59
CA PRO A 453 -41.27 -4.76 -4.40
C PRO A 453 -42.78 -4.84 -4.32
N GLY A 454 -43.43 -3.68 -4.06
CA GLY A 454 -44.88 -3.60 -3.87
C GLY A 454 -45.38 -3.96 -2.47
N GLY A 455 -44.49 -4.07 -1.47
CA GLY A 455 -44.85 -4.23 -0.06
C GLY A 455 -45.07 -5.65 0.44
N GLY A 456 -44.65 -6.66 -0.34
CA GLY A 456 -44.76 -8.07 0.05
C GLY A 456 -43.80 -8.44 1.19
N HIS A 457 -44.19 -9.42 2.01
CA HIS A 457 -43.35 -9.96 3.08
C HIS A 457 -42.21 -10.79 2.53
N LEU A 458 -41.11 -10.90 3.29
CA LEU A 458 -40.03 -11.84 3.00
C LEU A 458 -40.54 -13.27 3.20
N THR A 459 -40.15 -14.18 2.32
CA THR A 459 -40.54 -15.57 2.37
C THR A 459 -39.37 -16.48 2.66
N GLU A 460 -39.68 -17.64 3.24
CA GLU A 460 -38.71 -18.73 3.42
C GLU A 460 -38.67 -19.59 2.16
N ASP A 461 -37.49 -19.93 1.66
CA ASP A 461 -37.32 -20.92 0.60
C ASP A 461 -37.82 -22.28 1.10
N PRO A 462 -38.86 -22.87 0.47
CA PRO A 462 -39.47 -24.07 0.95
C PRO A 462 -38.54 -25.29 0.92
N VAL A 463 -37.50 -25.25 0.08
CA VAL A 463 -36.54 -26.33 -0.10
C VAL A 463 -35.34 -26.18 0.81
N LYS A 464 -34.74 -25.00 0.80
CA LYS A 464 -33.51 -24.72 1.57
C LYS A 464 -33.77 -24.36 3.04
N LYS A 465 -35.03 -24.07 3.39
CA LYS A 465 -35.39 -23.59 4.75
C LYS A 465 -34.63 -22.38 5.21
N VAL A 466 -34.29 -21.49 4.30
CA VAL A 466 -33.54 -20.23 4.55
C VAL A 466 -34.44 -19.06 4.13
N MET A 467 -34.45 -17.99 4.92
CA MET A 467 -35.14 -16.76 4.56
C MET A 467 -34.45 -16.08 3.37
N GLU A 468 -35.24 -15.35 2.58
CA GLU A 468 -34.72 -14.63 1.40
C GLU A 468 -33.55 -13.70 1.71
N VAL A 469 -33.57 -13.08 2.88
CA VAL A 469 -32.48 -12.23 3.38
C VAL A 469 -31.67 -13.07 4.37
N GLU A 470 -30.47 -13.47 3.97
CA GLU A 470 -29.57 -14.30 4.76
C GLU A 470 -28.67 -13.45 5.68
N ASP A 471 -28.34 -12.23 5.25
CA ASP A 471 -27.45 -11.32 5.98
C ASP A 471 -27.77 -9.86 5.64
N LEU A 472 -27.51 -8.96 6.59
CA LEU A 472 -27.74 -7.53 6.42
C LEU A 472 -26.64 -6.74 7.15
N ILE A 473 -25.89 -5.96 6.38
CA ILE A 473 -24.81 -5.12 6.87
C ILE A 473 -25.24 -3.65 6.76
N LEU A 474 -25.24 -2.95 7.88
CA LEU A 474 -25.52 -1.51 7.95
C LEU A 474 -24.19 -0.76 8.05
N VAL A 475 -23.93 0.14 7.11
CA VAL A 475 -22.76 1.03 7.13
C VAL A 475 -23.25 2.46 7.26
N LEU A 476 -22.75 3.13 8.28
CA LEU A 476 -23.10 4.51 8.61
C LEU A 476 -21.89 5.41 8.42
N GLY A 477 -22.04 6.43 7.61
CA GLY A 477 -21.09 7.52 7.50
C GLY A 477 -21.50 8.64 8.46
N TYR A 478 -20.58 9.07 9.34
CA TYR A 478 -20.89 10.02 10.42
C TYR A 478 -19.78 11.05 10.62
N GLU A 479 -20.13 12.11 11.34
CA GLU A 479 -19.23 13.16 11.82
C GLU A 479 -19.60 13.59 13.26
N TRP A 480 -18.62 14.18 13.97
CA TRP A 480 -18.83 14.76 15.31
C TRP A 480 -18.81 16.29 15.21
N GLN A 481 -19.94 16.92 15.48
CA GLN A 481 -20.12 18.38 15.45
C GLN A 481 -20.04 19.02 16.81
#